data_dbae45c763b8ad3bf48634b47c62a371
#
_entry.id   dbae45c763b8ad3bf48634b47c62a371
#
_cell.length_a   1.000
_cell.length_b   1.000
_cell.length_c   1.000
_cell.angle_alpha   90.00
_cell.angle_beta   90.00
_cell.angle_gamma   90.00
#
_symmetry.space_group_name_H-M   'P 1'
#
loop_
_entity.id
_entity.type
_entity.pdbx_description
1 polymer ?
#
loop_
_entity_poly.entity_id
_entity_poly.type
_entity_poly.pdbx_seq_one_letter_code
_entity_poly.pdbx_strand_id
1 'polypeptide(L)'
;YQNKITFFEYIMMCICTNGNSYVQIVRDNNGNPVELIPLNPEKVDVVINDGQLFYQLKNSGILDSADLLHFKTLTNDGIIGISPIDQCAKALNWGLNLEQFGNTFFKNGAKPSSVLSTDRALSETAIERLKHSFNSAYSKLSNSNSTIILEEGLTFKPISITPEQAQFLLSRQFSIEETARIFNVPPHMLKDLTKSSFNNIEMQSQEFVTYTLIPYITRIESEMNAKLFRTNEIGNTFIEFNVNGLLRGDVKSRNEAYKTAITNGYMSINEVRQKENLNSIEGGDKHFMQMNMTTIEKIGEDATTDS
;
A
#
# COMPACT_ATOMS: atom_id res chain seq x y z
N TYR A 1 -15.99 16.55 -11.61
CA TYR A 1 -15.00 16.10 -12.60
C TYR A 1 -14.38 14.75 -12.28
N GLN A 2 -14.49 14.25 -11.03
CA GLN A 2 -13.90 12.98 -10.61
C GLN A 2 -14.99 11.93 -10.41
N ASN A 3 -14.75 10.70 -10.87
CA ASN A 3 -15.58 9.59 -10.49
C ASN A 3 -15.17 9.08 -9.08
N LYS A 4 -16.00 8.24 -8.47
CA LYS A 4 -15.75 7.71 -7.12
C LYS A 4 -14.40 6.98 -6.96
N ILE A 5 -13.92 6.32 -8.02
CA ILE A 5 -12.66 5.57 -7.99
C ILE A 5 -11.50 6.55 -7.89
N THR A 6 -11.40 7.50 -8.82
CA THR A 6 -10.34 8.52 -8.83
C THR A 6 -10.34 9.36 -7.54
N PHE A 7 -11.52 9.60 -6.96
CA PHE A 7 -11.64 10.31 -5.69
C PHE A 7 -10.96 9.54 -4.55
N PHE A 8 -11.27 8.26 -4.37
CA PHE A 8 -10.64 7.46 -3.32
C PHE A 8 -9.17 7.13 -3.59
N GLU A 9 -8.77 6.96 -4.86
CA GLU A 9 -7.36 6.82 -5.25
C GLU A 9 -6.56 8.05 -4.82
N TYR A 10 -7.08 9.26 -5.05
CA TYR A 10 -6.43 10.49 -4.63
C TYR A 10 -6.32 10.60 -3.10
N ILE A 11 -7.38 10.28 -2.37
CA ILE A 11 -7.37 10.24 -0.90
C ILE A 11 -6.29 9.29 -0.41
N MET A 12 -6.25 8.06 -0.92
CA MET A 12 -5.26 7.07 -0.52
C MET A 12 -3.83 7.48 -0.87
N MET A 13 -3.62 8.06 -2.06
CA MET A 13 -2.33 8.62 -2.44
C MET A 13 -1.86 9.66 -1.42
N CYS A 14 -2.71 10.62 -1.06
CA CYS A 14 -2.37 11.66 -0.08
C CYS A 14 -2.09 11.08 1.31
N ILE A 15 -2.88 10.10 1.77
CA ILE A 15 -2.66 9.43 3.05
C ILE A 15 -1.32 8.70 3.05
N CYS A 16 -1.02 7.93 2.00
CA CYS A 16 0.21 7.15 1.91
C CYS A 16 1.49 8.00 1.74
N THR A 17 1.37 9.18 1.12
CA THR A 17 2.53 10.08 0.89
C THR A 17 2.69 11.10 2.01
N ASN A 18 1.64 11.86 2.30
CA ASN A 18 1.68 13.01 3.20
C ASN A 18 1.17 12.69 4.62
N GLY A 19 0.59 11.50 4.81
CA GLY A 19 -0.04 11.12 6.08
C GLY A 19 -1.40 11.76 6.32
N ASN A 20 -1.81 12.70 5.46
CA ASN A 20 -3.05 13.47 5.58
C ASN A 20 -3.71 13.63 4.23
N SER A 21 -5.03 13.57 4.20
CA SER A 21 -5.83 13.92 3.03
C SER A 21 -7.01 14.78 3.48
N TYR A 22 -7.27 15.83 2.74
CA TYR A 22 -8.28 16.84 3.06
C TYR A 22 -9.31 16.89 1.94
N VAL A 23 -10.59 16.92 2.33
CA VAL A 23 -11.71 17.04 1.39
C VAL A 23 -12.69 18.08 1.92
N GLN A 24 -12.90 19.14 1.17
CA GLN A 24 -13.88 20.16 1.50
C GLN A 24 -15.28 19.63 1.25
N ILE A 25 -16.18 19.85 2.19
CA ILE A 25 -17.61 19.56 2.08
C ILE A 25 -18.31 20.85 1.63
N VAL A 26 -18.87 20.84 0.45
CA VAL A 26 -19.76 21.92 0.00
C VAL A 26 -21.18 21.56 0.37
N ARG A 27 -21.87 22.47 1.08
CA ARG A 27 -23.25 22.27 1.55
C ARG A 27 -24.22 23.20 0.87
N ASP A 28 -25.45 22.74 0.72
CA ASP A 28 -26.56 23.58 0.29
C ASP A 28 -27.06 24.51 1.42
N ASN A 29 -28.02 25.39 1.11
CA ASN A 29 -28.63 26.30 2.10
C ASN A 29 -29.33 25.56 3.25
N ASN A 30 -29.60 24.29 3.10
CA ASN A 30 -30.22 23.43 4.13
C ASN A 30 -29.18 22.65 4.94
N GLY A 31 -27.87 22.82 4.63
CA GLY A 31 -26.77 22.12 5.27
C GLY A 31 -26.50 20.70 4.76
N ASN A 32 -27.14 20.27 3.65
CA ASN A 32 -26.83 18.97 3.05
C ASN A 32 -25.51 19.03 2.28
N PRO A 33 -24.67 17.98 2.36
CA PRO A 33 -23.50 17.89 1.50
C PRO A 33 -23.93 17.65 0.05
N VAL A 34 -23.50 18.51 -0.87
CA VAL A 34 -23.80 18.44 -2.30
C VAL A 34 -22.57 18.08 -3.13
N GLU A 35 -21.38 18.43 -2.64
CA GLU A 35 -20.14 18.17 -3.34
C GLU A 35 -19.00 17.91 -2.35
N LEU A 36 -18.08 17.02 -2.72
CA LEU A 36 -16.85 16.73 -2.00
C LEU A 36 -15.65 17.09 -2.88
N ILE A 37 -14.86 18.07 -2.47
CA ILE A 37 -13.73 18.61 -3.24
C ILE A 37 -12.43 18.21 -2.58
N PRO A 38 -11.64 17.27 -3.14
CA PRO A 38 -10.31 16.93 -2.63
C PRO A 38 -9.35 18.11 -2.74
N LEU A 39 -8.62 18.37 -1.67
CA LEU A 39 -7.66 19.46 -1.57
C LEU A 39 -6.23 18.92 -1.59
N ASN A 40 -5.30 19.69 -2.18
CA ASN A 40 -3.89 19.33 -2.09
C ASN A 40 -3.39 19.54 -0.64
N PRO A 41 -2.86 18.49 0.04
CA PRO A 41 -2.40 18.59 1.42
C PRO A 41 -1.35 19.70 1.65
N GLU A 42 -0.50 19.99 0.69
CA GLU A 42 0.52 21.04 0.79
C GLU A 42 -0.06 22.46 0.86
N LYS A 43 -1.34 22.62 0.52
CA LYS A 43 -2.05 23.90 0.53
C LYS A 43 -2.96 24.09 1.74
N VAL A 44 -2.98 23.12 2.66
CA VAL A 44 -3.85 23.15 3.83
C VAL A 44 -2.98 23.17 5.08
N ASP A 45 -3.07 24.24 5.84
CA ASP A 45 -2.42 24.35 7.14
C ASP A 45 -3.48 24.17 8.24
N VAL A 46 -3.15 23.34 9.23
CA VAL A 46 -4.04 23.03 10.37
C VAL A 46 -3.74 24.05 11.48
N VAL A 47 -4.75 24.78 11.90
CA VAL A 47 -4.61 25.85 12.90
C VAL A 47 -5.58 25.61 14.05
N ILE A 48 -5.07 25.74 15.28
CA ILE A 48 -5.90 25.74 16.50
C ILE A 48 -5.98 27.16 17.01
N ASN A 49 -7.21 27.65 17.13
CA ASN A 49 -7.48 28.96 17.71
C ASN A 49 -8.54 28.81 18.83
N ASP A 50 -8.24 29.26 20.02
CA ASP A 50 -9.11 29.20 21.21
C ASP A 50 -9.65 27.76 21.49
N GLY A 51 -8.83 26.74 21.20
CA GLY A 51 -9.18 25.33 21.39
C GLY A 51 -10.07 24.73 20.28
N GLN A 52 -10.38 25.49 19.25
CA GLN A 52 -11.12 25.04 18.07
C GLN A 52 -10.18 24.80 16.90
N LEU A 53 -10.47 23.75 16.12
CA LEU A 53 -9.68 23.33 14.98
C LEU A 53 -10.20 23.97 13.69
N PHE A 54 -9.32 24.66 12.97
CA PHE A 54 -9.58 25.26 11.69
C PHE A 54 -8.56 24.82 10.65
N TYR A 55 -8.94 24.91 9.38
CA TYR A 55 -8.08 24.59 8.25
C TYR A 55 -7.90 25.83 7.38
N GLN A 56 -6.68 26.35 7.35
CA GLN A 56 -6.32 27.50 6.55
C GLN A 56 -5.88 27.07 5.16
N LEU A 57 -6.59 27.50 4.13
CA LEU A 57 -6.21 27.28 2.74
C LEU A 57 -5.31 28.43 2.27
N LYS A 58 -4.14 28.11 1.72
CA LYS A 58 -3.13 29.11 1.29
C LYS A 58 -3.67 30.17 0.31
N ASN A 59 -4.78 29.90 -0.39
CA ASN A 59 -5.34 30.82 -1.39
C ASN A 59 -6.86 31.07 -1.27
N SER A 60 -7.53 30.53 -0.25
CA SER A 60 -9.01 30.49 -0.25
C SER A 60 -9.67 30.73 1.11
N GLY A 61 -8.92 31.19 2.12
CA GLY A 61 -9.46 31.50 3.44
C GLY A 61 -9.39 30.35 4.44
N ILE A 62 -10.23 30.42 5.48
CA ILE A 62 -10.26 29.47 6.59
C ILE A 62 -11.56 28.66 6.48
N LEU A 63 -11.45 27.34 6.64
CA LEU A 63 -12.58 26.42 6.74
C LEU A 63 -12.73 25.91 8.17
N ASP A 64 -13.99 25.78 8.59
CA ASP A 64 -14.33 25.12 9.84
C ASP A 64 -14.08 23.61 9.75
N SER A 65 -13.80 22.99 10.89
CA SER A 65 -13.61 21.53 10.97
C SER A 65 -14.85 20.73 10.58
N ALA A 66 -16.05 21.32 10.69
CA ALA A 66 -17.31 20.70 10.29
C ALA A 66 -17.48 20.63 8.76
N ASP A 67 -16.82 21.51 8.00
CA ASP A 67 -16.91 21.59 6.54
C ASP A 67 -15.70 20.98 5.82
N LEU A 68 -14.89 20.19 6.54
CA LEU A 68 -13.74 19.50 5.98
C LEU A 68 -13.59 18.10 6.54
N LEU A 69 -13.49 17.10 5.65
CA LEU A 69 -13.07 15.75 6.01
C LEU A 69 -11.54 15.72 6.10
N HIS A 70 -11.02 15.26 7.22
CA HIS A 70 -9.59 15.08 7.44
C HIS A 70 -9.26 13.61 7.67
N PHE A 71 -8.87 12.92 6.60
CA PHE A 71 -8.38 11.55 6.67
C PHE A 71 -6.90 11.57 7.02
N LYS A 72 -6.50 10.85 8.06
CA LYS A 72 -5.14 10.87 8.58
C LYS A 72 -4.62 9.50 8.96
N THR A 73 -3.30 9.35 8.90
CA THR A 73 -2.58 8.17 9.36
C THR A 73 -2.47 8.19 10.90
N LEU A 74 -1.49 7.48 11.44
CA LEU A 74 -1.10 7.59 12.84
C LEU A 74 -0.72 9.04 13.16
N THR A 75 -1.06 9.51 14.36
CA THR A 75 -0.79 10.87 14.81
C THR A 75 -0.01 10.85 16.12
N ASN A 76 0.85 11.85 16.35
CA ASN A 76 1.50 12.05 17.66
C ASN A 76 0.67 12.96 18.58
N ASP A 77 -0.10 13.85 18.00
CA ASP A 77 -0.87 14.91 18.69
C ASP A 77 -2.39 14.70 18.60
N GLY A 78 -2.83 13.66 17.90
CA GLY A 78 -4.25 13.40 17.61
C GLY A 78 -4.82 14.28 16.47
N ILE A 79 -4.04 15.22 15.92
CA ILE A 79 -4.51 16.25 14.99
C ILE A 79 -3.97 16.03 13.59
N ILE A 80 -2.64 15.91 13.44
CA ILE A 80 -1.96 15.79 12.16
C ILE A 80 -1.41 14.38 12.00
N GLY A 81 -1.71 13.76 10.87
CA GLY A 81 -1.18 12.46 10.49
C GLY A 81 0.29 12.54 10.12
N ILE A 82 1.06 11.54 10.54
CA ILE A 82 2.48 11.43 10.24
C ILE A 82 2.67 10.90 8.83
N SER A 83 3.51 11.54 8.02
CA SER A 83 3.87 11.05 6.69
C SER A 83 4.64 9.73 6.80
N PRO A 84 4.15 8.62 6.20
CA PRO A 84 4.89 7.36 6.16
C PRO A 84 6.22 7.50 5.42
N ILE A 85 6.28 8.35 4.39
CA ILE A 85 7.49 8.60 3.61
C ILE A 85 8.55 9.31 4.46
N ASP A 86 8.17 10.33 5.22
CA ASP A 86 9.11 11.07 6.08
C ASP A 86 9.62 10.19 7.23
N GLN A 87 8.75 9.39 7.82
CA GLN A 87 9.14 8.43 8.87
C GLN A 87 10.16 7.40 8.36
N CYS A 88 9.99 6.95 7.14
CA CYS A 88 10.82 5.92 6.54
C CYS A 88 11.84 6.47 5.54
N ALA A 89 12.10 7.79 5.55
CA ALA A 89 12.98 8.46 4.60
C ALA A 89 14.37 7.81 4.50
N LYS A 90 14.93 7.32 5.61
CA LYS A 90 16.24 6.64 5.61
C LYS A 90 16.21 5.34 4.80
N ALA A 91 15.16 4.52 4.97
CA ALA A 91 15.02 3.25 4.25
C ALA A 91 14.75 3.50 2.75
N LEU A 92 13.91 4.49 2.42
CA LEU A 92 13.63 4.87 1.05
C LEU A 92 14.87 5.44 0.34
N ASN A 93 15.63 6.32 1.02
CA ASN A 93 16.88 6.86 0.49
C ASN A 93 17.94 5.77 0.26
N TRP A 94 17.98 4.75 1.12
CA TRP A 94 18.83 3.58 0.90
C TRP A 94 18.49 2.89 -0.42
N GLY A 95 17.21 2.63 -0.68
CA GLY A 95 16.74 2.03 -1.94
C GLY A 95 17.10 2.88 -3.17
N LEU A 96 16.91 4.19 -3.11
CA LEU A 96 17.28 5.13 -4.18
C LEU A 96 18.79 5.14 -4.44
N ASN A 97 19.61 5.13 -3.39
CA ASN A 97 21.07 5.07 -3.51
C ASN A 97 21.54 3.75 -4.14
N LEU A 98 20.91 2.63 -3.78
CA LEU A 98 21.18 1.33 -4.42
C LEU A 98 20.85 1.35 -5.91
N GLU A 99 19.72 1.95 -6.29
CA GLU A 99 19.35 2.09 -7.69
C GLU A 99 20.36 2.97 -8.46
N GLN A 100 20.72 4.11 -7.88
CA GLN A 100 21.73 5.01 -8.48
C GLN A 100 23.09 4.33 -8.60
N PHE A 101 23.52 3.60 -7.59
CA PHE A 101 24.75 2.81 -7.62
C PHE A 101 24.71 1.78 -8.75
N GLY A 102 23.61 1.01 -8.85
CA GLY A 102 23.41 0.03 -9.91
C GLY A 102 23.47 0.67 -11.30
N ASN A 103 22.75 1.77 -11.50
CA ASN A 103 22.74 2.52 -12.75
C ASN A 103 24.15 3.00 -13.14
N THR A 104 24.90 3.53 -12.18
CA THR A 104 26.28 4.00 -12.41
C THR A 104 27.21 2.84 -12.71
N PHE A 105 27.09 1.75 -11.96
CA PHE A 105 27.89 0.55 -12.16
C PHE A 105 27.70 -0.06 -13.56
N PHE A 106 26.44 -0.24 -13.97
CA PHE A 106 26.14 -0.78 -15.30
C PHE A 106 26.47 0.19 -16.43
N LYS A 107 26.25 1.50 -16.22
CA LYS A 107 26.63 2.54 -17.19
C LYS A 107 28.14 2.56 -17.45
N ASN A 108 28.93 2.27 -16.44
CA ASN A 108 30.39 2.15 -16.55
C ASN A 108 30.86 0.78 -17.07
N GLY A 109 29.94 -0.03 -17.61
CA GLY A 109 30.23 -1.33 -18.22
C GLY A 109 30.42 -2.46 -17.18
N ALA A 110 29.92 -2.31 -15.97
CA ALA A 110 30.04 -3.26 -14.87
C ALA A 110 31.51 -3.67 -14.59
N LYS A 111 32.45 -2.81 -14.91
CA LYS A 111 33.88 -3.06 -14.71
C LYS A 111 34.29 -2.50 -13.37
N PRO A 112 34.94 -3.32 -12.54
CA PRO A 112 35.49 -2.85 -11.29
C PRO A 112 36.58 -1.79 -11.55
N SER A 113 36.76 -0.89 -10.59
CA SER A 113 37.91 0.01 -10.58
C SER A 113 39.18 -0.82 -10.72
N SER A 114 40.09 -0.37 -11.54
CA SER A 114 41.35 -1.07 -11.76
C SER A 114 42.49 -0.20 -11.33
N VAL A 115 43.54 -0.83 -10.86
CA VAL A 115 44.80 -0.14 -10.53
C VAL A 115 45.82 -0.47 -11.61
N LEU A 116 46.36 0.56 -12.23
CA LEU A 116 47.57 0.47 -13.03
C LEU A 116 48.75 0.71 -12.10
N SER A 117 49.58 -0.27 -11.88
CA SER A 117 50.78 -0.15 -11.05
C SER A 117 52.04 -0.34 -11.89
N THR A 118 53.08 0.43 -11.57
CA THR A 118 54.42 0.32 -12.15
C THR A 118 55.43 0.48 -11.02
N ASP A 119 56.58 -0.16 -11.16
CA ASP A 119 57.69 -0.07 -10.24
C ASP A 119 58.56 1.17 -10.48
N ARG A 120 58.23 1.99 -11.51
CA ARG A 120 58.97 3.21 -11.88
C ARG A 120 58.12 4.46 -11.61
N ALA A 121 58.76 5.53 -11.20
CA ALA A 121 58.13 6.83 -11.10
C ALA A 121 57.76 7.36 -12.50
N LEU A 122 56.49 7.68 -12.72
CA LEU A 122 55.99 8.28 -13.95
C LEU A 122 56.01 9.80 -13.85
N SER A 123 56.33 10.48 -14.96
CA SER A 123 56.15 11.92 -15.04
C SER A 123 54.66 12.32 -15.07
N GLU A 124 54.32 13.55 -14.66
CA GLU A 124 52.93 14.04 -14.70
C GLU A 124 52.33 13.96 -16.10
N THR A 125 53.09 14.28 -17.13
CA THR A 125 52.66 14.18 -18.53
C THR A 125 52.38 12.75 -18.97
N ALA A 126 53.13 11.76 -18.45
CA ALA A 126 52.90 10.35 -18.71
C ALA A 126 51.63 9.88 -18.00
N ILE A 127 51.37 10.33 -16.76
CA ILE A 127 50.15 10.02 -16.00
C ILE A 127 48.89 10.55 -16.70
N GLU A 128 48.94 11.80 -17.19
CA GLU A 128 47.78 12.37 -17.90
C GLU A 128 47.51 11.65 -19.22
N ARG A 129 48.54 11.34 -19.98
CA ARG A 129 48.44 10.60 -21.23
C ARG A 129 47.87 9.20 -21.02
N LEU A 130 48.30 8.49 -19.97
CA LEU A 130 47.79 7.19 -19.59
C LEU A 130 46.31 7.25 -19.15
N LYS A 131 45.94 8.24 -18.31
CA LYS A 131 44.54 8.47 -17.93
C LYS A 131 43.66 8.72 -19.15
N HIS A 132 44.10 9.57 -20.07
CA HIS A 132 43.33 9.86 -21.27
C HIS A 132 43.18 8.63 -22.18
N SER A 133 44.27 7.90 -22.44
CA SER A 133 44.28 6.69 -23.26
C SER A 133 43.42 5.59 -22.64
N PHE A 134 43.50 5.39 -21.33
CA PHE A 134 42.69 4.43 -20.59
C PHE A 134 41.21 4.80 -20.61
N ASN A 135 40.87 6.05 -20.32
CA ASN A 135 39.48 6.53 -20.36
C ASN A 135 38.90 6.48 -21.79
N SER A 136 39.66 6.81 -22.82
CA SER A 136 39.18 6.76 -24.20
C SER A 136 38.95 5.32 -24.68
N ALA A 137 39.77 4.37 -24.22
CA ALA A 137 39.62 2.96 -24.53
C ALA A 137 38.46 2.28 -23.76
N TYR A 138 38.20 2.73 -22.53
CA TYR A 138 37.22 2.09 -21.64
C TYR A 138 35.88 2.81 -21.52
N SER A 139 35.75 4.10 -21.82
CA SER A 139 34.54 4.89 -21.54
C SER A 139 33.39 4.65 -22.50
N LYS A 140 33.61 3.95 -23.62
CA LYS A 140 32.53 3.64 -24.58
C LYS A 140 32.03 2.20 -24.39
N LEU A 141 30.75 2.02 -24.10
CA LEU A 141 30.09 0.69 -24.01
C LEU A 141 30.39 -0.20 -25.24
N SER A 142 30.62 0.41 -26.41
CA SER A 142 30.95 -0.28 -27.66
C SER A 142 32.33 -0.94 -27.66
N ASN A 143 33.23 -0.58 -26.74
CA ASN A 143 34.62 -1.04 -26.69
C ASN A 143 34.85 -2.10 -25.60
N SER A 144 33.82 -2.78 -25.13
CA SER A 144 33.92 -3.76 -24.03
C SER A 144 34.89 -4.92 -24.29
N ASN A 145 35.25 -5.19 -25.55
CA ASN A 145 36.17 -6.24 -25.95
C ASN A 145 37.51 -5.72 -26.51
N SER A 146 37.83 -4.44 -26.31
CA SER A 146 39.07 -3.88 -26.83
C SER A 146 40.29 -4.33 -26.01
N THR A 147 41.32 -4.80 -26.68
CA THR A 147 42.59 -5.13 -26.04
C THR A 147 43.35 -3.84 -25.72
N ILE A 148 43.76 -3.69 -24.46
CA ILE A 148 44.61 -2.56 -24.04
C ILE A 148 46.08 -3.02 -24.04
N ILE A 149 46.91 -2.26 -24.68
CA ILE A 149 48.36 -2.45 -24.63
C ILE A 149 48.89 -1.57 -23.49
N LEU A 150 49.54 -2.22 -22.53
CA LEU A 150 50.20 -1.55 -21.42
C LEU A 150 51.68 -1.41 -21.75
N GLU A 151 52.18 -0.17 -21.72
CA GLU A 151 53.57 0.18 -21.98
C GLU A 151 54.33 0.40 -20.65
N GLU A 152 55.65 0.48 -20.69
CA GLU A 152 56.54 0.88 -19.58
C GLU A 152 56.42 0.04 -18.30
N GLY A 153 56.16 -1.27 -18.42
CA GLY A 153 56.10 -2.17 -17.27
C GLY A 153 54.86 -1.98 -16.39
N LEU A 154 53.79 -1.37 -16.93
CA LEU A 154 52.50 -1.25 -16.24
C LEU A 154 51.85 -2.60 -16.09
N THR A 155 51.40 -2.90 -14.90
CA THR A 155 50.57 -4.08 -14.59
C THR A 155 49.14 -3.64 -14.29
N PHE A 156 48.19 -4.29 -14.92
CA PHE A 156 46.77 -4.11 -14.69
C PHE A 156 46.32 -5.08 -13.60
N LYS A 157 45.86 -4.55 -12.48
CA LYS A 157 45.21 -5.34 -11.43
C LYS A 157 43.77 -4.91 -11.35
N PRO A 158 42.80 -5.75 -11.77
CA PRO A 158 41.42 -5.48 -11.51
C PRO A 158 41.22 -5.53 -9.98
N ILE A 159 40.64 -4.51 -9.40
CA ILE A 159 40.09 -4.60 -8.06
C ILE A 159 38.82 -5.40 -8.21
N SER A 160 38.91 -6.70 -8.05
CA SER A 160 37.76 -7.57 -8.24
C SER A 160 36.76 -7.39 -7.08
N ILE A 161 35.57 -7.01 -7.45
CA ILE A 161 34.41 -6.88 -6.59
C ILE A 161 33.54 -8.15 -6.82
N THR A 162 34.03 -9.29 -6.42
CA THR A 162 33.37 -10.57 -6.77
C THR A 162 32.35 -11.09 -5.77
N PRO A 163 32.35 -10.76 -4.46
CA PRO A 163 31.22 -11.06 -3.56
C PRO A 163 30.04 -10.10 -3.70
N GLU A 164 30.28 -8.92 -4.28
CA GLU A 164 29.34 -7.79 -4.22
C GLU A 164 28.19 -7.87 -5.23
N GLN A 165 28.32 -8.61 -6.33
CA GLN A 165 27.22 -8.79 -7.27
C GLN A 165 26.07 -9.58 -6.62
N ALA A 166 26.41 -10.63 -5.87
CA ALA A 166 25.41 -11.38 -5.10
C ALA A 166 24.83 -10.55 -3.95
N GLN A 167 25.65 -9.78 -3.25
CA GLN A 167 25.21 -8.86 -2.20
C GLN A 167 24.38 -7.71 -2.74
N PHE A 168 24.67 -7.19 -3.91
CA PHE A 168 23.86 -6.15 -4.56
C PHE A 168 22.44 -6.65 -4.87
N LEU A 169 22.30 -7.85 -5.43
CA LEU A 169 21.00 -8.44 -5.71
C LEU A 169 20.20 -8.68 -4.41
N LEU A 170 20.85 -9.20 -3.38
CA LEU A 170 20.23 -9.39 -2.06
C LEU A 170 19.83 -8.04 -1.42
N SER A 171 20.66 -7.01 -1.54
CA SER A 171 20.34 -5.68 -1.04
C SER A 171 19.16 -5.04 -1.77
N ARG A 172 19.06 -5.27 -3.10
CA ARG A 172 17.91 -4.82 -3.90
C ARG A 172 16.62 -5.53 -3.49
N GLN A 173 16.68 -6.84 -3.26
CA GLN A 173 15.55 -7.61 -2.77
C GLN A 173 15.14 -7.14 -1.36
N PHE A 174 16.09 -6.92 -0.46
CA PHE A 174 15.83 -6.34 0.86
C PHE A 174 15.16 -4.96 0.77
N SER A 175 15.54 -4.11 -0.19
CA SER A 175 14.89 -2.81 -0.41
C SER A 175 13.41 -2.95 -0.82
N ILE A 176 13.05 -3.98 -1.60
CA ILE A 176 11.65 -4.29 -1.92
C ILE A 176 10.89 -4.71 -0.66
N GLU A 177 11.47 -5.59 0.15
CA GLU A 177 10.86 -6.04 1.41
C GLU A 177 10.69 -4.88 2.40
N GLU A 178 11.66 -3.96 2.49
CA GLU A 178 11.56 -2.75 3.33
C GLU A 178 10.42 -1.82 2.86
N THR A 179 10.32 -1.58 1.55
CA THR A 179 9.23 -0.77 0.99
C THR A 179 7.86 -1.43 1.22
N ALA A 180 7.78 -2.76 1.06
CA ALA A 180 6.58 -3.54 1.36
C ALA A 180 6.16 -3.38 2.83
N ARG A 181 7.13 -3.38 3.75
CA ARG A 181 6.93 -3.24 5.20
C ARG A 181 6.43 -1.85 5.59
N ILE A 182 6.91 -0.79 4.93
CA ILE A 182 6.47 0.59 5.17
C ILE A 182 4.95 0.73 5.00
N PHE A 183 4.39 0.13 3.95
CA PHE A 183 2.97 0.21 3.63
C PHE A 183 2.18 -1.02 4.08
N ASN A 184 2.83 -1.95 4.79
CA ASN A 184 2.26 -3.23 5.21
C ASN A 184 1.60 -4.00 4.03
N VAL A 185 2.28 -4.00 2.87
CA VAL A 185 1.84 -4.69 1.65
C VAL A 185 2.62 -5.99 1.50
N PRO A 186 1.97 -7.13 1.30
CA PRO A 186 2.68 -8.40 1.10
C PRO A 186 3.58 -8.35 -0.14
N PRO A 187 4.81 -8.88 -0.09
CA PRO A 187 5.76 -8.83 -1.21
C PRO A 187 5.24 -9.42 -2.52
N HIS A 188 4.38 -10.44 -2.46
CA HIS A 188 3.79 -11.04 -3.66
C HIS A 188 2.93 -10.04 -4.47
N MET A 189 2.30 -9.05 -3.82
CA MET A 189 1.56 -7.98 -4.49
C MET A 189 2.49 -7.03 -5.24
N LEU A 190 3.76 -6.93 -4.83
CA LEU A 190 4.83 -6.22 -5.54
C LEU A 190 5.53 -7.10 -6.58
N LYS A 191 4.95 -8.29 -6.90
CA LYS A 191 5.51 -9.29 -7.84
C LYS A 191 6.81 -9.94 -7.35
N ASP A 192 7.14 -9.84 -6.08
CA ASP A 192 8.20 -10.64 -5.47
C ASP A 192 7.61 -11.97 -4.95
N LEU A 193 7.85 -13.05 -5.71
CA LEU A 193 7.35 -14.39 -5.42
C LEU A 193 8.43 -15.30 -4.83
N THR A 194 9.59 -14.80 -4.51
CA THR A 194 10.76 -15.61 -4.10
C THR A 194 10.52 -16.46 -2.85
N LYS A 195 9.63 -16.02 -1.96
CA LYS A 195 9.28 -16.71 -0.70
C LYS A 195 7.81 -17.14 -0.65
N SER A 196 7.09 -17.18 -1.78
CA SER A 196 5.65 -17.41 -1.81
C SER A 196 5.29 -18.78 -2.30
N SER A 197 4.39 -19.51 -1.59
CA SER A 197 3.65 -20.67 -2.06
C SER A 197 2.19 -20.28 -2.30
N PHE A 198 1.45 -21.08 -3.08
CA PHE A 198 0.04 -20.76 -3.41
C PHE A 198 -0.84 -20.57 -2.17
N ASN A 199 -0.74 -21.46 -1.18
CA ASN A 199 -1.52 -21.34 0.06
C ASN A 199 -1.13 -20.08 0.88
N ASN A 200 0.16 -19.71 0.87
CA ASN A 200 0.62 -18.51 1.56
C ASN A 200 0.13 -17.22 0.88
N ILE A 201 0.02 -17.20 -0.45
CA ILE A 201 -0.47 -16.04 -1.20
C ILE A 201 -1.91 -15.71 -0.84
N GLU A 202 -2.76 -16.73 -0.74
CA GLU A 202 -4.16 -16.54 -0.37
C GLU A 202 -4.30 -16.03 1.07
N MET A 203 -3.60 -16.63 2.01
CA MET A 203 -3.57 -16.19 3.41
C MET A 203 -3.03 -14.76 3.53
N GLN A 204 -1.93 -14.44 2.88
CA GLN A 204 -1.34 -13.09 2.88
C GLN A 204 -2.27 -12.06 2.22
N SER A 205 -3.07 -12.45 1.23
CA SER A 205 -4.07 -11.56 0.62
C SER A 205 -5.20 -11.25 1.60
N GLN A 206 -5.65 -12.21 2.41
CA GLN A 206 -6.63 -12.00 3.47
C GLN A 206 -6.04 -11.16 4.61
N GLU A 207 -4.80 -11.40 5.00
CA GLU A 207 -4.07 -10.60 5.98
C GLU A 207 -3.95 -9.15 5.53
N PHE A 208 -3.64 -8.91 4.25
CA PHE A 208 -3.58 -7.56 3.68
C PHE A 208 -4.91 -6.82 3.81
N VAL A 209 -6.03 -7.48 3.49
CA VAL A 209 -7.35 -6.88 3.68
C VAL A 209 -7.59 -6.56 5.15
N THR A 210 -7.35 -7.53 6.03
CA THR A 210 -7.67 -7.42 7.46
C THR A 210 -6.78 -6.42 8.19
N TYR A 211 -5.47 -6.47 7.98
CA TYR A 211 -4.50 -5.70 8.78
C TYR A 211 -4.02 -4.43 8.10
N THR A 212 -4.26 -4.28 6.79
CA THR A 212 -3.84 -3.08 6.05
C THR A 212 -5.04 -2.28 5.57
N LEU A 213 -5.94 -2.87 4.79
CA LEU A 213 -7.04 -2.11 4.18
C LEU A 213 -8.13 -1.72 5.19
N ILE A 214 -8.60 -2.65 6.03
CA ILE A 214 -9.66 -2.37 7.00
C ILE A 214 -9.33 -1.18 7.90
N PRO A 215 -8.12 -1.02 8.47
CA PRO A 215 -7.78 0.16 9.26
C PRO A 215 -7.89 1.49 8.50
N TYR A 216 -7.54 1.55 7.21
CA TYR A 216 -7.74 2.75 6.38
C TYR A 216 -9.21 2.99 6.10
N ILE A 217 -9.94 1.93 5.72
CA ILE A 217 -11.38 1.98 5.44
C ILE A 217 -12.13 2.50 6.66
N THR A 218 -11.90 1.92 7.85
CA THR A 218 -12.56 2.33 9.09
C THR A 218 -12.32 3.80 9.43
N ARG A 219 -11.11 4.32 9.20
CA ARG A 219 -10.81 5.75 9.39
C ARG A 219 -11.61 6.62 8.43
N ILE A 220 -11.68 6.23 7.15
CA ILE A 220 -12.44 6.96 6.13
C ILE A 220 -13.94 6.93 6.48
N GLU A 221 -14.49 5.77 6.78
CA GLU A 221 -15.89 5.60 7.17
C GLU A 221 -16.24 6.41 8.40
N SER A 222 -15.41 6.35 9.44
CA SER A 222 -15.62 7.07 10.69
C SER A 222 -15.68 8.58 10.48
N GLU A 223 -14.76 9.14 9.71
CA GLU A 223 -14.73 10.58 9.41
C GLU A 223 -15.92 11.01 8.53
N MET A 224 -16.27 10.20 7.52
CA MET A 224 -17.42 10.48 6.64
C MET A 224 -18.74 10.36 7.42
N ASN A 225 -18.91 9.33 8.25
CA ASN A 225 -20.10 9.14 9.05
C ASN A 225 -20.29 10.27 10.09
N ALA A 226 -19.19 10.80 10.63
CA ALA A 226 -19.26 11.88 11.62
C ALA A 226 -19.68 13.23 11.02
N LYS A 227 -19.39 13.49 9.72
CA LYS A 227 -19.52 14.83 9.15
C LYS A 227 -20.50 14.96 7.97
N LEU A 228 -20.83 13.87 7.29
CA LEU A 228 -21.70 13.92 6.11
C LEU A 228 -23.19 13.82 6.45
N PHE A 229 -23.54 13.29 7.62
CA PHE A 229 -24.94 13.14 8.03
C PHE A 229 -25.38 14.24 8.99
N ARG A 230 -26.67 14.55 8.95
CA ARG A 230 -27.30 15.43 9.93
C ARG A 230 -27.55 14.68 11.24
N THR A 231 -27.73 15.42 12.33
CA THR A 231 -27.97 14.87 13.65
C THR A 231 -29.19 13.90 13.69
N ASN A 232 -30.23 14.18 12.87
CA ASN A 232 -31.43 13.34 12.78
C ASN A 232 -31.26 12.09 11.90
N GLU A 233 -30.20 12.00 11.12
CA GLU A 233 -29.89 10.87 10.25
C GLU A 233 -28.91 9.90 10.90
N ILE A 234 -28.15 10.39 11.89
CA ILE A 234 -27.18 9.59 12.65
C ILE A 234 -27.90 8.43 13.35
N GLY A 235 -27.43 7.21 13.11
CA GLY A 235 -28.01 5.97 13.63
C GLY A 235 -28.97 5.27 12.67
N ASN A 236 -29.56 5.98 11.69
CA ASN A 236 -30.41 5.40 10.66
C ASN A 236 -29.72 5.23 9.30
N THR A 237 -28.67 6.04 9.06
CA THR A 237 -27.91 6.03 7.81
C THR A 237 -26.43 5.96 8.15
N PHE A 238 -25.70 5.17 7.38
CA PHE A 238 -24.25 5.04 7.52
C PHE A 238 -23.59 4.76 6.17
N ILE A 239 -22.31 5.09 6.09
CA ILE A 239 -21.42 4.79 4.97
C ILE A 239 -20.57 3.60 5.37
N GLU A 240 -20.58 2.56 4.55
CA GLU A 240 -19.79 1.35 4.73
C GLU A 240 -19.17 0.92 3.40
N PHE A 241 -17.90 0.52 3.42
CA PHE A 241 -17.24 -0.10 2.28
C PHE A 241 -17.47 -1.60 2.30
N ASN A 242 -18.02 -2.13 1.23
CA ASN A 242 -18.19 -3.57 1.10
C ASN A 242 -16.85 -4.26 0.75
N VAL A 243 -16.15 -4.71 1.77
CA VAL A 243 -14.87 -5.43 1.63
C VAL A 243 -15.05 -6.92 1.30
N ASN A 244 -16.27 -7.45 1.36
CA ASN A 244 -16.54 -8.87 1.07
C ASN A 244 -16.08 -9.28 -0.33
N GLY A 245 -16.06 -8.33 -1.28
CA GLY A 245 -15.54 -8.56 -2.63
C GLY A 245 -14.04 -8.85 -2.68
N LEU A 246 -13.26 -8.28 -1.75
CA LEU A 246 -11.81 -8.47 -1.67
C LEU A 246 -11.42 -9.78 -0.99
N LEU A 247 -12.25 -10.25 -0.07
CA LEU A 247 -12.08 -11.52 0.63
C LEU A 247 -12.55 -12.73 -0.21
N ARG A 248 -12.96 -12.50 -1.46
CA ARG A 248 -13.51 -13.50 -2.39
C ARG A 248 -12.49 -14.50 -2.95
N GLY A 249 -11.30 -14.64 -2.35
CA GLY A 249 -10.24 -15.54 -2.84
C GLY A 249 -10.67 -17.00 -2.99
N ASP A 250 -11.56 -17.52 -2.16
CA ASP A 250 -12.07 -18.89 -2.25
C ASP A 250 -13.60 -18.95 -2.43
N VAL A 251 -14.02 -19.18 -3.68
CA VAL A 251 -15.44 -19.44 -4.04
C VAL A 251 -15.99 -20.63 -3.26
N LYS A 252 -15.17 -21.61 -2.94
CA LYS A 252 -15.57 -22.82 -2.23
C LYS A 252 -15.91 -22.51 -0.78
N SER A 253 -15.00 -21.84 -0.06
CA SER A 253 -15.21 -21.44 1.34
C SER A 253 -16.41 -20.50 1.49
N ARG A 254 -16.61 -19.58 0.54
CA ARG A 254 -17.77 -18.70 0.52
C ARG A 254 -19.07 -19.47 0.33
N ASN A 255 -19.12 -20.39 -0.63
CA ASN A 255 -20.31 -21.21 -0.86
C ASN A 255 -20.61 -22.13 0.34
N GLU A 256 -19.60 -22.64 1.04
CA GLU A 256 -19.77 -23.38 2.28
C GLU A 256 -20.30 -22.50 3.41
N ALA A 257 -19.80 -21.27 3.53
CA ALA A 257 -20.34 -20.29 4.48
C ALA A 257 -21.80 -19.93 4.20
N TYR A 258 -22.17 -19.70 2.93
CA TYR A 258 -23.56 -19.46 2.55
C TYR A 258 -24.46 -20.68 2.81
N LYS A 259 -23.99 -21.86 2.48
CA LYS A 259 -24.69 -23.10 2.79
C LYS A 259 -24.96 -23.20 4.30
N THR A 260 -23.95 -22.96 5.12
CA THR A 260 -24.05 -22.97 6.58
C THR A 260 -25.04 -21.90 7.07
N ALA A 261 -24.98 -20.69 6.50
CA ALA A 261 -25.86 -19.59 6.85
C ALA A 261 -27.34 -19.89 6.57
N ILE A 262 -27.65 -20.44 5.39
CA ILE A 262 -29.00 -20.84 4.99
C ILE A 262 -29.50 -22.03 5.85
N THR A 263 -28.63 -23.03 6.05
CA THR A 263 -28.99 -24.25 6.79
C THR A 263 -29.26 -23.97 8.26
N ASN A 264 -28.54 -23.03 8.87
CA ASN A 264 -28.73 -22.61 10.26
C ASN A 264 -29.79 -21.50 10.45
N GLY A 265 -30.41 -21.04 9.37
CA GLY A 265 -31.55 -20.13 9.43
C GLY A 265 -31.24 -18.68 9.74
N TYR A 266 -29.95 -18.23 9.74
CA TYR A 266 -29.62 -16.84 9.98
C TYR A 266 -29.47 -16.00 8.70
N MET A 267 -29.57 -16.64 7.52
CA MET A 267 -29.68 -15.95 6.22
C MET A 267 -30.73 -16.63 5.34
N SER A 268 -31.50 -15.82 4.62
CA SER A 268 -32.40 -16.27 3.56
C SER A 268 -31.65 -16.46 2.23
N ILE A 269 -32.28 -17.16 1.28
CA ILE A 269 -31.77 -17.35 -0.06
C ILE A 269 -31.64 -16.01 -0.78
N ASN A 270 -32.61 -15.09 -0.63
CA ASN A 270 -32.58 -13.78 -1.28
C ASN A 270 -31.49 -12.88 -0.71
N GLU A 271 -31.20 -12.93 0.59
CA GLU A 271 -30.07 -12.21 1.18
C GLU A 271 -28.73 -12.68 0.62
N VAL A 272 -28.54 -13.98 0.40
CA VAL A 272 -27.35 -14.53 -0.25
C VAL A 272 -27.27 -14.09 -1.71
N ARG A 273 -28.41 -14.15 -2.45
CA ARG A 273 -28.49 -13.69 -3.83
C ARG A 273 -28.15 -12.20 -3.94
N GLN A 274 -28.64 -11.37 -3.04
CA GLN A 274 -28.32 -9.95 -2.98
C GLN A 274 -26.81 -9.70 -2.75
N LYS A 275 -26.19 -10.48 -1.85
CA LYS A 275 -24.72 -10.41 -1.65
C LYS A 275 -23.92 -10.77 -2.91
N GLU A 276 -24.47 -11.64 -3.77
CA GLU A 276 -23.86 -12.04 -5.05
C GLU A 276 -24.36 -11.21 -6.26
N ASN A 277 -25.10 -10.11 -6.00
CA ASN A 277 -25.72 -9.27 -7.03
C ASN A 277 -26.63 -10.03 -8.00
N LEU A 278 -27.33 -11.03 -7.50
CA LEU A 278 -28.34 -11.81 -8.22
C LEU A 278 -29.74 -11.28 -7.90
N ASN A 279 -30.66 -11.33 -8.88
CA ASN A 279 -32.04 -10.93 -8.66
C ASN A 279 -32.72 -11.84 -7.64
N SER A 280 -33.61 -11.27 -6.80
CA SER A 280 -34.43 -12.02 -5.85
C SER A 280 -35.34 -13.01 -6.57
N ILE A 281 -35.68 -14.12 -5.90
CA ILE A 281 -36.62 -15.13 -6.37
C ILE A 281 -37.83 -15.18 -5.45
N GLU A 282 -38.98 -15.58 -5.96
CA GLU A 282 -40.21 -15.75 -5.20
C GLU A 282 -40.01 -16.83 -4.12
N GLY A 283 -40.43 -16.54 -2.89
CA GLY A 283 -40.29 -17.44 -1.74
C GLY A 283 -38.87 -17.50 -1.16
N GLY A 284 -37.88 -16.78 -1.73
CA GLY A 284 -36.51 -16.81 -1.29
C GLY A 284 -36.19 -15.99 -0.02
N ASP A 285 -37.16 -15.26 0.54
CA ASP A 285 -37.00 -14.49 1.78
C ASP A 285 -37.26 -15.35 3.06
N LYS A 286 -37.70 -16.62 2.87
CA LYS A 286 -37.92 -17.53 3.98
C LYS A 286 -36.60 -18.04 4.55
N HIS A 287 -36.50 -18.07 5.86
CA HIS A 287 -35.42 -18.70 6.60
C HIS A 287 -35.70 -20.18 6.79
N PHE A 288 -34.70 -21.01 6.59
CA PHE A 288 -34.81 -22.46 6.71
C PHE A 288 -34.03 -22.93 7.94
N MET A 289 -34.54 -23.91 8.64
CA MET A 289 -33.90 -24.58 9.76
C MET A 289 -34.01 -26.09 9.58
N GLN A 290 -32.99 -26.81 9.95
CA GLN A 290 -33.00 -28.27 9.89
C GLN A 290 -34.02 -28.82 10.93
N MET A 291 -34.95 -29.65 10.49
CA MET A 291 -35.98 -30.24 11.35
C MET A 291 -35.45 -31.26 12.38
N ASN A 292 -34.23 -31.72 12.23
CA ASN A 292 -33.54 -32.63 13.13
C ASN A 292 -32.90 -31.94 14.35
N MET A 293 -33.02 -30.64 14.47
CA MET A 293 -32.57 -29.91 15.66
C MET A 293 -33.67 -29.89 16.71
N THR A 294 -33.35 -30.38 17.92
CA THR A 294 -34.19 -30.26 19.10
C THR A 294 -33.47 -29.49 20.19
N THR A 295 -34.19 -28.91 21.14
CA THR A 295 -33.61 -28.27 22.31
C THR A 295 -33.00 -29.31 23.25
N ILE A 296 -31.91 -28.93 23.94
CA ILE A 296 -31.23 -29.81 24.92
C ILE A 296 -32.25 -30.33 25.97
N GLU A 297 -33.27 -29.55 26.30
CA GLU A 297 -34.33 -29.92 27.25
C GLU A 297 -35.21 -31.08 26.74
N LYS A 298 -35.43 -31.17 25.39
CA LYS A 298 -36.26 -32.21 24.80
C LYS A 298 -35.53 -33.54 24.54
N ILE A 299 -34.18 -33.55 24.57
CA ILE A 299 -33.38 -34.78 24.36
C ILE A 299 -33.64 -35.83 25.45
N GLY A 300 -34.18 -35.43 26.61
CA GLY A 300 -34.53 -36.33 27.71
C GLY A 300 -35.98 -36.88 27.68
N GLU A 301 -36.88 -36.24 26.93
CA GLU A 301 -38.31 -36.59 26.95
C GLU A 301 -38.67 -37.72 25.96
N ASP A 302 -37.98 -37.81 24.81
CA ASP A 302 -38.22 -38.84 23.79
C ASP A 302 -37.69 -40.25 24.20
N ALA A 303 -36.83 -40.33 25.23
CA ALA A 303 -36.29 -41.60 25.72
C ALA A 303 -37.22 -42.33 26.73
N THR A 304 -38.32 -41.71 27.13
CA THR A 304 -39.22 -42.27 28.16
C THR A 304 -40.58 -42.72 27.63
N THR A 305 -40.85 -42.61 26.31
CA THR A 305 -42.15 -42.98 25.74
C THR A 305 -42.20 -44.34 25.03
N ASP A 306 -41.12 -45.13 25.01
CA ASP A 306 -41.07 -46.48 24.48
C ASP A 306 -40.65 -47.51 25.58
N SER A 307 -41.41 -47.58 26.65
CA SER A 307 -41.30 -48.69 27.63
C SER A 307 -42.68 -49.18 28.07
#